data_b729fa40c8e23a2c3ada643e87337a0f
#
_entry.id   b729fa40c8e23a2c3ada643e87337a0f
#
_cell.length_a   1.000
_cell.length_b   1.000
_cell.length_c   1.000
_cell.angle_alpha   90.00
_cell.angle_beta   90.00
_cell.angle_gamma   90.00
#
_symmetry.space_group_name_H-M   'P 1'
#
loop_
_entity.id
_entity.type
_entity.pdbx_description
1 polymer ?
#
loop_
_entity_poly.entity_id
_entity_poly.type
_entity_poly.pdbx_seq_one_letter_code
_entity_poly.pdbx_strand_id
1 'polypeptide(L)'
;MIKKMIKEGSFRPKRVSHLIQMEISKYLINELPEMVGFLTVTKVEMPADLKTATISVSVLEKNRREAVLKLLEKKAPYFRKLLAARLNLRYNPELIFVLDTTIDQVERIDRLLDLIKKNEPEDKK
;
A
#
# COMPACT_ATOMS: atom_id res chain seq x y z
N MET A 1 4.17 -25.20 -22.96
CA MET A 1 5.05 -25.27 -21.80
C MET A 1 5.68 -23.93 -21.45
N ILE A 2 6.34 -23.30 -22.41
CA ILE A 2 6.95 -22.00 -22.18
C ILE A 2 5.93 -20.97 -21.73
N LYS A 3 4.77 -20.94 -22.37
CA LYS A 3 3.69 -20.03 -21.97
C LYS A 3 3.22 -20.26 -20.54
N LYS A 4 3.16 -21.52 -20.12
CA LYS A 4 2.74 -21.85 -18.78
C LYS A 4 3.75 -21.37 -17.75
N MET A 5 5.02 -21.53 -18.04
CA MET A 5 6.10 -21.06 -17.15
C MET A 5 6.08 -19.54 -17.05
N ILE A 6 5.87 -18.84 -18.15
CA ILE A 6 5.80 -17.40 -18.17
C ILE A 6 4.62 -16.92 -17.34
N LYS A 7 3.46 -17.56 -17.49
CA LYS A 7 2.27 -17.21 -16.69
C LYS A 7 2.53 -17.40 -15.20
N GLU A 8 3.13 -18.51 -14.82
CA GLU A 8 3.45 -18.76 -13.42
C GLU A 8 4.38 -17.69 -12.88
N GLY A 9 5.39 -17.32 -13.67
CA GLY A 9 6.31 -16.26 -13.28
C GLY A 9 5.63 -14.92 -13.10
N SER A 10 4.65 -14.58 -13.95
CA SER A 10 3.96 -13.29 -13.84
C SER A 10 2.88 -13.27 -12.75
N PHE A 11 2.27 -14.41 -12.42
CA PHE A 11 1.25 -14.48 -11.38
C PHE A 11 1.83 -14.62 -9.98
N ARG A 12 3.00 -15.20 -9.86
CA ARG A 12 3.59 -15.49 -8.56
C ARG A 12 3.84 -14.24 -7.71
N PRO A 13 4.44 -13.17 -8.25
CA PRO A 13 4.60 -11.95 -7.46
C PRO A 13 3.27 -11.35 -7.02
N LYS A 14 2.25 -11.39 -7.85
CA LYS A 14 0.93 -10.87 -7.50
C LYS A 14 0.29 -11.67 -6.39
N ARG A 15 0.43 -12.98 -6.43
CA ARG A 15 -0.14 -13.85 -5.40
C ARG A 15 0.53 -13.61 -4.06
N VAL A 16 1.86 -13.57 -4.06
CA VAL A 16 2.62 -13.33 -2.83
C VAL A 16 2.34 -11.94 -2.29
N SER A 17 2.31 -10.92 -3.16
CA SER A 17 2.03 -9.56 -2.71
C SER A 17 0.64 -9.44 -2.09
N HIS A 18 -0.34 -10.15 -2.62
CA HIS A 18 -1.69 -10.15 -2.06
C HIS A 18 -1.70 -10.79 -0.66
N LEU A 19 -1.00 -11.91 -0.49
CA LEU A 19 -0.89 -12.55 0.81
C LEU A 19 -0.21 -11.63 1.83
N ILE A 20 0.84 -10.96 1.41
CA ILE A 20 1.54 -10.02 2.28
C ILE A 20 0.64 -8.85 2.64
N GLN A 21 -0.10 -8.33 1.68
CA GLN A 21 -1.04 -7.24 1.93
C GLN A 21 -2.05 -7.62 3.01
N MET A 22 -2.62 -8.81 2.91
CA MET A 22 -3.58 -9.29 3.89
C MET A 22 -2.96 -9.41 5.28
N GLU A 23 -1.75 -9.97 5.36
CA GLU A 23 -1.08 -10.16 6.65
C GLU A 23 -0.67 -8.84 7.27
N ILE A 24 -0.06 -7.95 6.48
CA ILE A 24 0.35 -6.64 7.00
C ILE A 24 -0.85 -5.85 7.48
N SER A 25 -1.97 -5.90 6.76
CA SER A 25 -3.19 -5.22 7.19
C SER A 25 -3.64 -5.71 8.58
N LYS A 26 -3.56 -7.01 8.82
CA LYS A 26 -3.87 -7.57 10.13
C LYS A 26 -2.90 -7.09 11.20
N TYR A 27 -1.60 -7.04 10.86
CA TYR A 27 -0.58 -6.60 11.82
C TYR A 27 -0.82 -5.16 12.23
N LEU A 28 -1.17 -4.29 11.28
CA LEU A 28 -1.45 -2.89 11.59
C LEU A 28 -2.63 -2.75 12.53
N ILE A 29 -3.68 -3.52 12.31
CA ILE A 29 -4.85 -3.50 13.19
C ILE A 29 -4.47 -3.97 14.60
N ASN A 30 -3.69 -5.02 14.72
CA ASN A 30 -3.33 -5.61 16.00
C ASN A 30 -2.29 -4.79 16.76
N GLU A 31 -1.29 -4.25 16.04
CA GLU A 31 -0.17 -3.54 16.65
C GLU A 31 -0.41 -2.04 16.81
N LEU A 32 -1.26 -1.47 15.96
CA LEU A 32 -1.56 -0.05 15.96
C LEU A 32 -3.07 0.17 15.94
N PRO A 33 -3.79 -0.35 16.95
CA PRO A 33 -5.25 -0.26 16.95
C PRO A 33 -5.77 1.18 16.95
N GLU A 34 -5.03 2.11 17.51
CA GLU A 34 -5.41 3.53 17.54
C GLU A 34 -5.35 4.17 16.17
N MET A 35 -4.75 3.51 15.19
CA MET A 35 -4.65 4.02 13.83
C MET A 35 -5.66 3.39 12.87
N VAL A 36 -6.54 2.54 13.37
CA VAL A 36 -7.59 1.96 12.54
C VAL A 36 -8.47 3.08 11.99
N GLY A 37 -8.65 3.08 10.67
CA GLY A 37 -9.38 4.15 9.98
C GLY A 37 -8.51 5.30 9.51
N PHE A 38 -7.30 5.46 10.05
CA PHE A 38 -6.39 6.52 9.63
C PHE A 38 -5.24 6.00 8.79
N LEU A 39 -4.89 4.74 8.96
CA LEU A 39 -3.77 4.10 8.29
C LEU A 39 -4.27 2.86 7.58
N THR A 40 -4.04 2.77 6.28
CA THR A 40 -4.52 1.67 5.46
C THR A 40 -3.45 1.24 4.47
N VAL A 41 -3.27 -0.06 4.30
CA VAL A 41 -2.43 -0.59 3.22
C VAL A 41 -3.25 -0.54 1.94
N THR A 42 -2.73 0.16 0.93
CA THR A 42 -3.46 0.31 -0.33
C THR A 42 -2.99 -0.68 -1.38
N LYS A 43 -1.71 -1.02 -1.39
CA LYS A 43 -1.19 -2.05 -2.28
C LYS A 43 0.17 -2.53 -1.84
N VAL A 44 0.54 -3.70 -2.34
CA VAL A 44 1.87 -4.27 -2.15
C VAL A 44 2.40 -4.67 -3.52
N GLU A 45 3.60 -4.24 -3.85
CA GLU A 45 4.24 -4.58 -5.11
C GLU A 45 5.55 -5.30 -4.84
N MET A 46 5.83 -6.32 -5.65
CA MET A 46 7.05 -7.10 -5.53
C MET A 46 7.65 -7.36 -6.91
N PRO A 47 8.98 -7.30 -7.04
CA PRO A 47 9.63 -7.74 -8.26
C PRO A 47 9.57 -9.27 -8.38
N ALA A 48 9.96 -9.77 -9.56
CA ALA A 48 9.91 -11.20 -9.83
C ALA A 48 10.79 -12.03 -8.90
N ASP A 49 11.86 -11.44 -8.36
CA ASP A 49 12.77 -12.16 -7.45
C ASP A 49 12.21 -12.30 -6.03
N LEU A 50 11.11 -11.62 -5.72
CA LEU A 50 10.42 -11.70 -4.42
C LEU A 50 11.26 -11.30 -3.22
N LYS A 51 12.31 -10.52 -3.42
CA LYS A 51 13.22 -10.13 -2.34
C LYS A 51 12.81 -8.88 -1.60
N THR A 52 11.98 -8.06 -2.22
CA THR A 52 11.53 -6.79 -1.65
C THR A 52 10.04 -6.66 -1.81
N ALA A 53 9.35 -6.21 -0.77
CA ALA A 53 7.94 -5.90 -0.84
C ALA A 53 7.78 -4.40 -0.58
N THR A 54 7.30 -3.67 -1.58
CA THR A 54 7.01 -2.25 -1.43
C THR A 54 5.55 -2.10 -1.03
N ILE A 55 5.33 -1.63 0.19
CA ILE A 55 4.02 -1.55 0.80
C ILE A 55 3.56 -0.10 0.79
N SER A 56 2.55 0.18 -0.02
CA SER A 56 1.97 1.52 -0.09
C SER A 56 0.91 1.67 0.98
N VAL A 57 1.02 2.74 1.76
CA VAL A 57 0.08 3.03 2.82
C VAL A 57 -0.53 4.40 2.64
N SER A 58 -1.82 4.51 2.97
CA SER A 58 -2.53 5.77 2.99
C SER A 58 -2.65 6.23 4.44
N VAL A 59 -2.26 7.47 4.71
CA VAL A 59 -2.38 8.08 6.03
C VAL A 59 -3.31 9.27 5.89
N LEU A 60 -4.44 9.21 6.56
CA LEU A 60 -5.50 10.22 6.38
C LEU A 60 -5.04 11.62 6.80
N GLU A 61 -4.38 11.73 7.95
CA GLU A 61 -3.91 13.02 8.43
C GLU A 61 -2.53 13.33 7.86
N LYS A 62 -2.46 14.39 7.04
CA LYS A 62 -1.21 14.75 6.36
C LYS A 62 -0.07 15.07 7.31
N ASN A 63 -0.37 15.72 8.42
CA ASN A 63 0.64 16.11 9.39
C ASN A 63 1.23 14.93 10.17
N ARG A 64 0.62 13.76 10.07
CA ARG A 64 1.11 12.55 10.75
C ARG A 64 1.88 11.61 9.84
N ARG A 65 1.91 11.89 8.55
CA ARG A 65 2.48 10.96 7.56
C ARG A 65 3.93 10.61 7.83
N GLU A 66 4.75 11.60 8.11
CA GLU A 66 6.16 11.36 8.36
C GLU A 66 6.38 10.51 9.60
N ALA A 67 5.68 10.83 10.68
CA ALA A 67 5.80 10.08 11.93
C ALA A 67 5.32 8.64 11.76
N VAL A 68 4.23 8.44 11.01
CA VAL A 68 3.70 7.10 10.76
C VAL A 68 4.67 6.28 9.94
N LEU A 69 5.25 6.87 8.88
CA LEU A 69 6.23 6.15 8.06
C LEU A 69 7.43 5.73 8.88
N LYS A 70 7.93 6.60 9.74
CA LYS A 70 9.05 6.27 10.62
C LYS A 70 8.71 5.13 11.57
N LEU A 71 7.49 5.14 12.10
CA LEU A 71 7.02 4.08 12.97
C LEU A 71 6.96 2.74 12.23
N LEU A 72 6.44 2.76 10.99
CA LEU A 72 6.36 1.54 10.18
C LEU A 72 7.74 1.01 9.84
N GLU A 73 8.68 1.89 9.50
CA GLU A 73 10.06 1.50 9.24
C GLU A 73 10.69 0.83 10.47
N LYS A 74 10.41 1.38 11.64
CA LYS A 74 10.90 0.82 12.88
C LYS A 74 10.31 -0.55 13.16
N LYS A 75 9.05 -0.75 12.81
CA LYS A 75 8.38 -2.03 13.04
C LYS A 75 8.60 -3.05 11.93
N ALA A 76 9.19 -2.64 10.81
CA ALA A 76 9.39 -3.54 9.67
C ALA A 76 10.12 -4.85 10.03
N PRO A 77 11.20 -4.84 10.83
CA PRO A 77 11.85 -6.11 11.19
C PRO A 77 10.92 -7.04 11.95
N TYR A 78 10.08 -6.51 12.81
CA TYR A 78 9.13 -7.30 13.56
C TYR A 78 8.07 -7.91 12.62
N PHE A 79 7.55 -7.10 11.70
CA PHE A 79 6.58 -7.61 10.71
C PHE A 79 7.20 -8.67 9.81
N ARG A 80 8.48 -8.54 9.46
CA ARG A 80 9.17 -9.58 8.70
C ARG A 80 9.20 -10.91 9.45
N LYS A 81 9.43 -10.87 10.75
CA LYS A 81 9.40 -12.09 11.57
C LYS A 81 8.04 -12.72 11.57
N LEU A 82 6.98 -11.90 11.68
CA LEU A 82 5.62 -12.41 11.64
C LEU A 82 5.30 -13.04 10.30
N LEU A 83 5.72 -12.40 9.21
CA LEU A 83 5.51 -12.94 7.86
C LEU A 83 6.22 -14.29 7.70
N ALA A 84 7.45 -14.39 8.17
CA ALA A 84 8.21 -15.64 8.07
C ALA A 84 7.52 -16.77 8.81
N ALA A 85 6.89 -16.47 9.94
CA ALA A 85 6.19 -17.46 10.74
C ALA A 85 4.84 -17.84 10.13
N ARG A 86 4.17 -16.91 9.45
CA ARG A 86 2.82 -17.12 8.94
C ARG A 86 2.78 -17.62 7.51
N LEU A 87 3.71 -17.15 6.68
CA LEU A 87 3.74 -17.49 5.26
C LEU A 87 4.98 -18.31 4.96
N ASN A 88 4.79 -19.39 4.24
CA ASN A 88 5.90 -20.25 3.86
C ASN A 88 6.49 -19.74 2.55
N LEU A 89 7.19 -18.61 2.62
CA LEU A 89 7.77 -17.97 1.46
C LEU A 89 9.19 -18.47 1.23
N ARG A 90 9.57 -18.55 -0.05
CA ARG A 90 10.92 -18.95 -0.42
C ARG A 90 11.95 -17.97 0.12
N TYR A 91 11.64 -16.68 0.06
CA TYR A 91 12.47 -15.62 0.61
C TYR A 91 11.64 -14.81 1.58
N ASN A 92 12.25 -14.37 2.66
CA ASN A 92 11.60 -13.43 3.57
C ASN A 92 11.90 -12.03 3.05
N PRO A 93 10.93 -11.37 2.39
CA PRO A 93 11.23 -10.12 1.70
C PRO A 93 11.53 -8.98 2.66
N GLU A 94 12.35 -8.06 2.21
CA GLU A 94 12.54 -6.81 2.90
C GLU A 94 11.28 -5.95 2.69
N LEU A 95 10.81 -5.33 3.76
CA LEU A 95 9.59 -4.51 3.72
C LEU A 95 9.96 -3.04 3.61
N ILE A 96 9.45 -2.38 2.57
CA ILE A 96 9.66 -0.96 2.36
C ILE A 96 8.30 -0.30 2.34
N PHE A 97 8.09 0.64 3.27
CA PHE A 97 6.83 1.36 3.36
C PHE A 97 6.94 2.68 2.63
N VAL A 98 5.96 2.95 1.76
CA VAL A 98 5.90 4.21 1.02
C VAL A 98 4.52 4.80 1.17
N LEU A 99 4.43 6.11 1.04
CA LEU A 99 3.17 6.81 1.16
C LEU A 99 2.41 6.76 -0.16
N ASP A 100 1.14 6.41 -0.09
CA ASP A 100 0.25 6.46 -1.25
C ASP A 100 -0.52 7.78 -1.21
N THR A 101 -0.23 8.65 -2.17
CA THR A 101 -0.87 9.96 -2.26
C THR A 101 -1.97 10.04 -3.31
N THR A 102 -2.46 8.88 -3.75
CA THR A 102 -3.49 8.82 -4.78
C THR A 102 -4.75 9.58 -4.38
N ILE A 103 -5.16 9.44 -3.12
CA ILE A 103 -6.35 10.14 -2.60
C ILE A 103 -6.17 11.65 -2.69
N ASP A 104 -4.97 12.15 -2.37
CA ASP A 104 -4.67 13.58 -2.46
C ASP A 104 -4.81 14.08 -3.89
N GLN A 105 -4.35 13.29 -4.85
CA GLN A 105 -4.45 13.63 -6.26
C GLN A 105 -5.90 13.70 -6.71
N VAL A 106 -6.72 12.76 -6.26
CA VAL A 106 -8.15 12.74 -6.57
C VAL A 106 -8.83 13.97 -5.99
N GLU A 107 -8.54 14.30 -4.73
CA GLU A 107 -9.11 15.50 -4.11
C GLU A 107 -8.72 16.76 -4.85
N ARG A 108 -7.49 16.86 -5.31
CA ARG A 108 -7.03 18.01 -6.08
C ARG A 108 -7.79 18.13 -7.39
N ILE A 109 -7.99 17.01 -8.08
CA ILE A 109 -8.74 16.99 -9.33
C ILE A 109 -10.17 17.43 -9.08
N ASP A 110 -10.80 16.91 -8.02
CA ASP A 110 -12.17 17.28 -7.67
C ASP A 110 -12.29 18.78 -7.41
N ARG A 111 -11.34 19.37 -6.69
CA ARG A 111 -11.34 20.81 -6.44
C ARG A 111 -11.20 21.61 -7.73
N LEU A 112 -10.35 21.16 -8.62
CA LEU A 112 -10.16 21.83 -9.90
C LEU A 112 -11.45 21.76 -10.74
N LEU A 113 -12.11 20.61 -10.72
CA LEU A 113 -13.38 20.46 -11.42
C LEU A 113 -14.46 21.37 -10.85
N ASP A 114 -14.51 21.50 -9.53
CA ASP A 114 -15.45 22.40 -8.87
C ASP A 114 -15.21 23.86 -9.27
N LEU A 115 -13.94 24.27 -9.32
CA LEU A 115 -13.59 25.61 -9.74
C LEU A 115 -14.01 25.87 -11.19
N ILE A 116 -13.83 24.89 -12.05
CA ILE A 116 -14.25 25.00 -13.44
C ILE A 116 -15.76 25.16 -13.52
N LYS A 117 -16.51 24.37 -12.76
CA LYS A 117 -17.96 24.47 -12.71
C LYS A 117 -18.43 25.84 -12.23
N LYS A 118 -17.78 26.37 -11.20
CA LYS A 118 -18.13 27.68 -10.68
C LYS A 118 -17.87 28.79 -11.68
N ASN A 119 -16.87 28.62 -12.52
CA ASN A 119 -16.49 29.60 -13.51
C ASN A 119 -17.23 29.44 -14.83
N GLU A 120 -18.06 28.42 -14.97
CA GLU A 120 -18.86 28.28 -16.18
C GLU A 120 -19.89 29.38 -16.27
N PRO A 121 -20.10 29.89 -17.48
CA PRO A 121 -21.12 30.97 -17.64
C PRO A 121 -22.50 30.49 -17.24
N GLU A 122 -23.19 31.35 -16.55
CA GLU A 122 -24.57 31.11 -16.11
C GLU A 122 -25.52 30.96 -17.29
N ASP A 123 -25.17 31.56 -18.36
CA ASP A 123 -25.98 31.56 -19.56
C ASP A 123 -26.19 30.20 -20.18
N LYS A 124 -25.56 29.22 -19.69
CA LYS A 124 -25.74 27.86 -20.16
C LYS A 124 -27.10 27.28 -19.80
N LYS A 125 -27.80 27.96 -19.01
CA LYS A 125 -29.16 27.56 -18.62
C LYS A 125 -30.10 27.45 -19.80
#